data_1aff9f1711fd0956e2971fcfac8e616e
#
_entry.id   1aff9f1711fd0956e2971fcfac8e616e
#
_cell.length_a   1.000
_cell.length_b   1.000
_cell.length_c   1.000
_cell.angle_alpha   90.00
_cell.angle_beta   90.00
_cell.angle_gamma   90.00
#
_symmetry.space_group_name_H-M   'P 1'
#
loop_
_entity.id
_entity.type
_entity.pdbx_description
1 polymer ?
#
loop_
_entity_poly.entity_id
_entity_poly.type
_entity_poly.pdbx_seq_one_letter_code
_entity_poly.pdbx_strand_id
1 'polypeptide(L)'
;LGEFFISFVMGHYPNTPNLMSSHSGFMTRMFYDAVLNIITSNEYCWSDVFPDIVFEGNNAKEETINLGRWQPFKTLTCRPIRGSLTGVTRCEGFLYVDDLVSGIEEALSIDRLDKLYGEYTTDLKSRKKKKAKEIHIATRWSVHDVIGRLERMYEGNPRAEFIAVPDIDPQTGKSNFDYDYDVGFDEKYFHDMEMSMDDVSYRCLYKSDPIEREGILYHPTELQRYIGGLPDREPDSILAICDTKDT
;
A
#
# COMPACT_ATOMS: atom_id res chain seq x y z
N LEU A 1 1.76 4.77 -13.00
CA LEU A 1 3.05 5.44 -12.69
C LEU A 1 4.11 4.44 -12.24
N GLY A 2 3.75 3.46 -11.39
CA GLY A 2 4.65 2.42 -10.88
C GLY A 2 5.26 1.56 -11.98
N GLU A 3 4.48 1.21 -12.97
CA GLU A 3 4.89 0.40 -14.11
C GLU A 3 5.95 1.13 -14.96
N PHE A 4 5.76 2.43 -15.19
CA PHE A 4 6.77 3.27 -15.87
C PHE A 4 8.06 3.37 -15.08
N PHE A 5 7.94 3.57 -13.75
CA PHE A 5 9.11 3.62 -12.88
C PHE A 5 9.90 2.31 -12.92
N ILE A 6 9.26 1.17 -12.78
CA ILE A 6 9.93 -0.13 -12.82
C ILE A 6 10.52 -0.41 -14.22
N SER A 7 9.81 -0.08 -15.30
CA SER A 7 10.33 -0.21 -16.67
C SER A 7 11.59 0.63 -16.89
N PHE A 8 11.63 1.84 -16.35
CA PHE A 8 12.80 2.73 -16.39
C PHE A 8 13.98 2.15 -15.58
N VAL A 9 13.72 1.66 -14.36
CA VAL A 9 14.72 1.00 -13.52
C VAL A 9 15.32 -0.23 -14.23
N MET A 10 14.47 -1.03 -14.87
CA MET A 10 14.89 -2.22 -15.61
C MET A 10 15.78 -1.87 -16.82
N GLY A 11 15.50 -0.78 -17.50
CA GLY A 11 16.33 -0.28 -18.59
C GLY A 11 17.73 0.13 -18.11
N HIS A 12 17.82 0.80 -16.99
CA HIS A 12 19.13 1.20 -16.41
C HIS A 12 19.89 0.03 -15.77
N TYR A 13 19.20 -0.96 -15.23
CA TYR A 13 19.79 -2.09 -14.50
C TYR A 13 19.24 -3.44 -14.96
N PRO A 14 19.43 -3.81 -16.24
CA PRO A 14 18.76 -4.97 -16.85
C PRO A 14 19.12 -6.32 -16.21
N ASN A 15 20.25 -6.39 -15.53
CA ASN A 15 20.71 -7.62 -14.87
C ASN A 15 20.48 -7.61 -13.35
N THR A 16 19.66 -6.67 -12.84
CA THR A 16 19.36 -6.56 -11.42
C THR A 16 17.94 -7.06 -11.15
N PRO A 17 17.76 -8.16 -10.37
CA PRO A 17 16.45 -8.67 -10.05
C PRO A 17 15.62 -7.71 -9.20
N ASN A 18 14.38 -7.44 -9.64
CA ASN A 18 13.37 -6.69 -8.94
C ASN A 18 12.19 -7.61 -8.60
N LEU A 19 11.50 -7.31 -7.51
CA LEU A 19 10.31 -8.03 -7.07
C LEU A 19 9.15 -7.05 -6.90
N MET A 20 8.05 -7.33 -7.58
CA MET A 20 6.77 -6.66 -7.35
C MET A 20 5.83 -7.59 -6.60
N SER A 21 5.11 -7.05 -5.62
CA SER A 21 4.10 -7.81 -4.87
C SER A 21 2.88 -6.97 -4.53
N SER A 22 1.74 -7.62 -4.47
CA SER A 22 0.44 -7.05 -4.06
C SER A 22 -0.37 -8.10 -3.30
N HIS A 23 -1.56 -7.73 -2.80
CA HIS A 23 -2.45 -8.65 -2.10
C HIS A 23 -3.00 -9.78 -2.99
N SER A 24 -3.12 -9.59 -4.29
CA SER A 24 -3.74 -10.55 -5.20
C SER A 24 -2.93 -10.85 -6.46
N GLY A 25 -3.12 -12.06 -7.00
CA GLY A 25 -2.53 -12.46 -8.28
C GLY A 25 -3.09 -11.69 -9.47
N PHE A 26 -4.30 -11.15 -9.37
CA PHE A 26 -4.86 -10.30 -10.42
C PHE A 26 -4.07 -8.98 -10.55
N MET A 27 -3.76 -8.34 -9.44
CA MET A 27 -2.99 -7.09 -9.42
C MET A 27 -1.55 -7.30 -9.93
N THR A 28 -0.88 -8.36 -9.45
CA THR A 28 0.48 -8.68 -9.93
C THR A 28 0.51 -8.98 -11.42
N ARG A 29 -0.53 -9.66 -11.91
CA ARG A 29 -0.67 -9.95 -13.33
C ARG A 29 -0.89 -8.69 -14.17
N MET A 30 -1.76 -7.79 -13.74
CA MET A 30 -1.98 -6.51 -14.43
C MET A 30 -0.69 -5.69 -14.49
N PHE A 31 0.04 -5.62 -13.38
CA PHE A 31 1.33 -4.93 -13.33
C PHE A 31 2.35 -5.55 -14.28
N TYR A 32 2.48 -6.86 -14.27
CA TYR A 32 3.34 -7.59 -15.20
C TYR A 32 3.00 -7.32 -16.66
N ASP A 33 1.72 -7.42 -17.04
CA ASP A 33 1.26 -7.21 -18.41
C ASP A 33 1.50 -5.76 -18.86
N ALA A 34 1.28 -4.77 -17.97
CA ALA A 34 1.56 -3.36 -18.25
C ALA A 34 3.05 -3.09 -18.47
N VAL A 35 3.94 -3.61 -17.58
CA VAL A 35 5.39 -3.46 -17.75
C VAL A 35 5.87 -4.16 -19.03
N LEU A 36 5.35 -5.33 -19.34
CA LEU A 36 5.68 -6.04 -20.58
C LEU A 36 5.27 -5.22 -21.80
N ASN A 37 4.06 -4.65 -21.78
CA ASN A 37 3.58 -3.79 -22.86
C ASN A 37 4.45 -2.53 -23.04
N ILE A 38 4.82 -1.84 -21.96
CA ILE A 38 5.71 -0.67 -22.02
C ILE A 38 7.04 -1.01 -22.70
N ILE A 39 7.61 -2.17 -22.39
CA ILE A 39 8.93 -2.58 -22.90
C ILE A 39 8.86 -3.06 -24.35
N THR A 40 7.74 -3.69 -24.75
CA THR A 40 7.66 -4.37 -26.07
C THR A 40 6.83 -3.64 -27.11
N SER A 41 5.95 -2.74 -26.69
CA SER A 41 5.13 -1.95 -27.64
C SER A 41 5.88 -0.77 -28.21
N ASN A 42 5.70 -0.52 -29.52
CA ASN A 42 6.25 0.66 -30.17
C ASN A 42 5.60 1.98 -29.72
N GLU A 43 4.44 1.92 -29.06
CA GLU A 43 3.73 3.11 -28.58
C GLU A 43 4.49 3.87 -27.49
N TYR A 44 5.25 3.16 -26.67
CA TYR A 44 5.97 3.75 -25.53
C TYR A 44 7.42 4.14 -25.83
N CYS A 45 7.91 3.84 -27.05
CA CYS A 45 9.28 4.16 -27.47
C CYS A 45 10.38 3.73 -26.49
N TRP A 46 10.13 2.68 -25.69
CA TRP A 46 11.05 2.24 -24.64
C TRP A 46 12.41 1.81 -25.23
N SER A 47 12.40 1.14 -26.38
CA SER A 47 13.60 0.74 -27.12
C SER A 47 14.43 1.92 -27.63
N ASP A 48 13.80 3.09 -27.86
CA ASP A 48 14.53 4.30 -28.27
C ASP A 48 15.27 4.93 -27.09
N VAL A 49 14.71 4.79 -25.88
CA VAL A 49 15.34 5.24 -24.63
C VAL A 49 16.46 4.29 -24.18
N PHE A 50 16.30 3.00 -24.44
CA PHE A 50 17.23 1.93 -24.03
C PHE A 50 17.63 1.04 -25.22
N PRO A 51 18.29 1.60 -26.26
CA PRO A 51 18.56 0.87 -27.51
C PRO A 51 19.50 -0.33 -27.37
N ASP A 52 20.37 -0.31 -26.37
CA ASP A 52 21.36 -1.37 -26.14
C ASP A 52 20.83 -2.49 -25.21
N ILE A 53 19.59 -2.40 -24.75
CA ILE A 53 19.04 -3.38 -23.83
C ILE A 53 18.31 -4.48 -24.59
N VAL A 54 18.83 -5.69 -24.46
CA VAL A 54 18.24 -6.88 -25.09
C VAL A 54 17.04 -7.36 -24.27
N PHE A 55 15.89 -7.52 -24.91
CA PHE A 55 14.77 -8.27 -24.37
C PHE A 55 15.06 -9.77 -24.51
N GLU A 56 15.47 -10.42 -23.43
CA GLU A 56 15.84 -11.84 -23.41
C GLU A 56 14.61 -12.75 -23.44
N GLY A 57 13.50 -12.28 -22.88
CA GLY A 57 12.23 -13.00 -22.88
C GLY A 57 11.39 -12.81 -21.63
N ASN A 58 10.23 -13.44 -21.66
CA ASN A 58 9.28 -13.41 -20.54
C ASN A 58 8.63 -14.78 -20.33
N ASN A 59 8.06 -14.97 -19.15
CA ASN A 59 7.22 -16.13 -18.85
C ASN A 59 5.92 -15.64 -18.22
N ALA A 60 4.85 -15.69 -19.00
CA ALA A 60 3.53 -15.20 -18.60
C ALA A 60 2.92 -16.03 -17.45
N LYS A 61 3.19 -17.33 -17.36
CA LYS A 61 2.71 -18.17 -16.27
C LYS A 61 3.40 -17.82 -14.95
N GLU A 62 4.67 -17.51 -15.03
CA GLU A 62 5.49 -17.18 -13.87
C GLU A 62 5.59 -15.65 -13.66
N GLU A 63 4.87 -14.83 -14.43
CA GLU A 63 4.86 -13.37 -14.38
C GLU A 63 6.28 -12.79 -14.23
N THR A 64 7.18 -13.23 -15.14
CA THR A 64 8.58 -12.80 -15.11
C THR A 64 9.03 -12.22 -16.43
N ILE A 65 9.88 -11.18 -16.36
CA ILE A 65 10.53 -10.54 -17.50
C ILE A 65 12.05 -10.59 -17.29
N ASN A 66 12.78 -10.95 -18.34
CA ASN A 66 14.24 -10.97 -18.32
C ASN A 66 14.82 -10.05 -19.40
N LEU A 67 15.71 -9.17 -18.98
CA LEU A 67 16.44 -8.24 -19.85
C LEU A 67 17.94 -8.51 -19.79
N GLY A 68 18.65 -7.99 -20.79
CA GLY A 68 20.09 -8.01 -20.86
C GLY A 68 20.67 -9.39 -21.17
N ARG A 69 20.88 -10.21 -20.19
CA ARG A 69 21.40 -11.58 -20.34
C ARG A 69 20.56 -12.60 -19.58
N TRP A 70 20.67 -13.84 -19.97
CA TRP A 70 20.02 -14.91 -19.19
C TRP A 70 20.56 -14.94 -17.75
N GLN A 71 19.64 -15.03 -16.79
CA GLN A 71 19.96 -15.15 -15.38
C GLN A 71 18.89 -16.00 -14.65
N PRO A 72 19.28 -16.70 -13.56
CA PRO A 72 18.34 -17.56 -12.84
C PRO A 72 17.22 -16.77 -12.16
N PHE A 73 17.54 -15.60 -11.59
CA PHE A 73 16.57 -14.66 -11.06
C PHE A 73 16.31 -13.56 -12.08
N LYS A 74 15.09 -13.43 -12.55
CA LYS A 74 14.74 -12.56 -13.67
C LYS A 74 14.79 -11.08 -13.27
N THR A 75 14.90 -10.20 -14.26
CA THR A 75 14.96 -8.74 -14.05
C THR A 75 13.74 -8.23 -13.32
N LEU A 76 12.55 -8.78 -13.61
CA LEU A 76 11.31 -8.56 -12.86
C LEU A 76 10.65 -9.89 -12.56
N THR A 77 10.14 -10.03 -11.34
CA THR A 77 9.22 -11.09 -10.93
C THR A 77 8.05 -10.44 -10.22
N CYS A 78 6.82 -10.74 -10.65
CA CYS A 78 5.60 -10.30 -9.99
C CYS A 78 4.95 -11.48 -9.27
N ARG A 79 4.61 -11.33 -7.99
CA ARG A 79 4.01 -12.39 -7.17
C ARG A 79 3.12 -11.81 -6.09
N PRO A 80 1.92 -12.34 -5.89
CA PRO A 80 1.11 -11.96 -4.73
C PRO A 80 1.80 -12.39 -3.43
N ILE A 81 1.57 -11.63 -2.36
CA ILE A 81 2.20 -11.90 -1.05
C ILE A 81 1.93 -13.32 -0.54
N ARG A 82 0.74 -13.85 -0.80
CA ARG A 82 0.34 -15.23 -0.44
C ARG A 82 0.64 -16.25 -1.55
N GLY A 83 1.50 -15.88 -2.50
CA GLY A 83 1.97 -16.77 -3.57
C GLY A 83 3.23 -17.54 -3.18
N SER A 84 3.68 -18.43 -4.09
CA SER A 84 4.95 -19.14 -3.90
C SER A 84 6.14 -18.22 -4.19
N LEU A 85 6.79 -17.76 -3.14
CA LEU A 85 7.96 -16.88 -3.20
C LEU A 85 9.28 -17.63 -2.95
N THR A 86 9.21 -18.79 -2.28
CA THR A 86 10.39 -19.55 -1.84
C THR A 86 11.13 -20.16 -3.02
N GLY A 87 12.42 -19.85 -3.14
CA GLY A 87 13.30 -20.40 -4.17
C GLY A 87 13.15 -19.79 -5.57
N VAL A 88 12.10 -19.01 -5.83
CA VAL A 88 11.80 -18.43 -7.15
C VAL A 88 12.13 -16.95 -7.26
N THR A 89 12.23 -16.24 -6.13
CA THR A 89 12.42 -14.79 -6.11
C THR A 89 13.67 -14.37 -5.36
N ARG A 90 14.30 -13.33 -5.88
CA ARG A 90 15.40 -12.59 -5.26
C ARG A 90 15.24 -11.13 -5.62
N CYS A 91 15.42 -10.24 -4.68
CA CYS A 91 15.36 -8.81 -4.91
C CYS A 91 16.71 -8.16 -4.59
N GLU A 92 17.35 -7.58 -5.61
CA GLU A 92 18.62 -6.86 -5.48
C GLU A 92 18.45 -5.37 -5.81
N GLY A 93 17.48 -5.02 -6.63
CA GLY A 93 17.12 -3.66 -7.02
C GLY A 93 16.03 -3.10 -6.12
N PHE A 94 14.79 -3.22 -6.56
CA PHE A 94 13.60 -2.72 -5.86
C PHE A 94 12.66 -3.84 -5.46
N LEU A 95 12.24 -3.82 -4.20
CA LEU A 95 11.01 -4.45 -3.74
C LEU A 95 9.91 -3.41 -3.89
N TYR A 96 9.07 -3.57 -4.90
CA TYR A 96 7.91 -2.73 -5.16
C TYR A 96 6.66 -3.42 -4.60
N VAL A 97 6.02 -2.77 -3.69
CA VAL A 97 4.86 -3.31 -2.97
C VAL A 97 3.67 -2.40 -3.23
N ASP A 98 2.60 -3.00 -3.74
CA ASP A 98 1.38 -2.29 -4.12
C ASP A 98 0.17 -2.89 -3.42
N ASP A 99 -0.53 -2.11 -2.62
CA ASP A 99 -1.75 -2.48 -1.91
C ASP A 99 -1.73 -3.90 -1.31
N LEU A 100 -1.02 -4.08 -0.18
CA LEU A 100 -1.02 -5.38 0.52
C LEU A 100 -2.33 -5.66 1.26
N VAL A 101 -3.02 -4.61 1.73
CA VAL A 101 -4.32 -4.74 2.37
C VAL A 101 -5.40 -4.73 1.28
N SER A 102 -6.23 -5.76 1.24
CA SER A 102 -7.23 -5.94 0.18
C SER A 102 -8.43 -4.97 0.29
N GLY A 103 -8.56 -4.24 1.39
CA GLY A 103 -9.61 -3.27 1.65
C GLY A 103 -10.04 -3.21 3.11
N ILE A 104 -11.17 -2.52 3.32
CA ILE A 104 -11.67 -2.21 4.65
C ILE A 104 -11.96 -3.45 5.52
N GLU A 105 -12.50 -4.51 4.96
CA GLU A 105 -12.84 -5.73 5.71
C GLU A 105 -11.61 -6.43 6.31
N GLU A 106 -10.49 -6.43 5.60
CA GLU A 106 -9.22 -6.94 6.14
C GLU A 106 -8.65 -6.00 7.19
N ALA A 107 -8.77 -4.70 6.96
CA ALA A 107 -8.28 -3.65 7.85
C ALA A 107 -9.00 -3.58 9.21
N LEU A 108 -10.23 -4.08 9.29
CA LEU A 108 -11.00 -4.14 10.56
C LEU A 108 -10.49 -5.21 11.53
N SER A 109 -9.65 -6.14 11.10
CA SER A 109 -9.13 -7.22 11.93
C SER A 109 -7.64 -7.03 12.22
N ILE A 110 -7.31 -6.72 13.47
CA ILE A 110 -5.92 -6.61 13.91
C ILE A 110 -5.17 -7.91 13.67
N ASP A 111 -5.77 -9.05 13.95
CA ASP A 111 -5.15 -10.37 13.74
C ASP A 111 -4.78 -10.62 12.27
N ARG A 112 -5.65 -10.17 11.33
CA ARG A 112 -5.34 -10.25 9.89
C ARG A 112 -4.20 -9.33 9.50
N LEU A 113 -4.15 -8.12 10.05
CA LEU A 113 -3.07 -7.17 9.83
C LEU A 113 -1.76 -7.66 10.44
N ASP A 114 -1.79 -8.29 11.62
CA ASP A 114 -0.64 -8.93 12.26
C ASP A 114 -0.08 -10.06 11.40
N LYS A 115 -0.96 -10.93 10.91
CA LYS A 115 -0.59 -12.01 10.00
C LYS A 115 0.01 -11.45 8.71
N LEU A 116 -0.62 -10.45 8.11
CA LEU A 116 -0.12 -9.81 6.89
C LEU A 116 1.26 -9.18 7.08
N TYR A 117 1.50 -8.53 8.20
CA TYR A 117 2.81 -7.98 8.54
C TYR A 117 3.85 -9.08 8.75
N GLY A 118 3.46 -10.21 9.35
CA GLY A 118 4.29 -11.40 9.45
C GLY A 118 4.67 -11.92 8.05
N GLU A 119 3.69 -12.13 7.17
CA GLU A 119 3.90 -12.55 5.77
C GLU A 119 4.81 -11.56 5.02
N TYR A 120 4.60 -10.25 5.17
CA TYR A 120 5.47 -9.23 4.57
C TYR A 120 6.93 -9.38 5.03
N THR A 121 7.15 -9.54 6.32
CA THR A 121 8.52 -9.60 6.88
C THR A 121 9.22 -10.91 6.53
N THR A 122 8.52 -12.05 6.61
CA THR A 122 9.10 -13.37 6.37
C THR A 122 9.20 -13.73 4.90
N ASP A 123 8.24 -13.34 4.08
CA ASP A 123 8.15 -13.81 2.70
C ASP A 123 8.64 -12.78 1.68
N LEU A 124 8.33 -11.49 1.84
CA LEU A 124 8.79 -10.44 0.93
C LEU A 124 10.13 -9.84 1.35
N LYS A 125 10.18 -9.27 2.55
CA LYS A 125 11.37 -8.55 3.04
C LYS A 125 12.59 -9.45 3.13
N SER A 126 12.43 -10.72 3.46
CA SER A 126 13.50 -11.72 3.49
C SER A 126 14.13 -12.01 2.11
N ARG A 127 13.45 -11.72 1.00
CA ARG A 127 13.99 -11.86 -0.36
C ARG A 127 14.92 -10.73 -0.75
N LYS A 128 14.87 -9.63 -0.02
CA LYS A 128 15.64 -8.43 -0.28
C LYS A 128 17.11 -8.60 0.10
N LYS A 129 17.99 -8.21 -0.77
CA LYS A 129 19.44 -8.11 -0.47
C LYS A 129 19.77 -6.78 0.18
N LYS A 130 20.94 -6.70 0.82
CA LYS A 130 21.37 -5.56 1.65
C LYS A 130 21.25 -4.19 0.96
N LYS A 131 21.46 -4.14 -0.35
CA LYS A 131 21.43 -2.88 -1.12
C LYS A 131 20.09 -2.60 -1.79
N ALA A 132 19.17 -3.57 -1.78
CA ALA A 132 17.87 -3.40 -2.40
C ALA A 132 17.03 -2.35 -1.63
N LYS A 133 16.29 -1.56 -2.40
CA LYS A 133 15.39 -0.53 -1.88
C LYS A 133 13.97 -1.07 -1.78
N GLU A 134 13.14 -0.42 -1.01
CA GLU A 134 11.70 -0.70 -0.94
C GLU A 134 10.92 0.53 -1.36
N ILE A 135 9.83 0.30 -2.09
CA ILE A 135 8.81 1.29 -2.40
C ILE A 135 7.48 0.63 -2.07
N HIS A 136 6.71 1.29 -1.23
CA HIS A 136 5.36 0.89 -0.89
C HIS A 136 4.39 1.95 -1.40
N ILE A 137 3.38 1.52 -2.13
CA ILE A 137 2.25 2.35 -2.54
C ILE A 137 1.00 1.67 -1.99
N ALA A 138 0.20 2.37 -1.25
CA ALA A 138 -1.01 1.79 -0.70
C ALA A 138 -2.00 2.85 -0.20
N THR A 139 -3.26 2.47 -0.22
CA THR A 139 -4.30 3.11 0.57
C THR A 139 -4.09 2.81 2.04
N ARG A 140 -4.18 3.83 2.88
CA ARG A 140 -3.99 3.71 4.34
C ARG A 140 -5.32 3.32 5.00
N TRP A 141 -5.56 2.02 5.12
CA TRP A 141 -6.79 1.48 5.69
C TRP A 141 -6.83 1.42 7.21
N SER A 142 -5.66 1.39 7.85
CA SER A 142 -5.52 1.28 9.31
C SER A 142 -4.20 1.85 9.78
N VAL A 143 -4.16 2.37 11.01
CA VAL A 143 -2.91 2.73 11.68
C VAL A 143 -2.03 1.50 11.95
N HIS A 144 -2.63 0.29 11.93
CA HIS A 144 -1.94 -0.98 12.14
C HIS A 144 -1.57 -1.71 10.84
N ASP A 145 -1.82 -1.11 9.69
CA ASP A 145 -1.39 -1.66 8.39
C ASP A 145 0.16 -1.72 8.29
N VAL A 146 0.65 -2.34 7.21
CA VAL A 146 2.10 -2.50 7.01
C VAL A 146 2.81 -1.15 7.00
N ILE A 147 2.25 -0.13 6.34
CA ILE A 147 2.86 1.20 6.26
C ILE A 147 2.87 1.88 7.63
N GLY A 148 1.78 1.84 8.39
CA GLY A 148 1.75 2.43 9.73
C GLY A 148 2.73 1.79 10.71
N ARG A 149 3.01 0.50 10.54
CA ARG A 149 4.07 -0.18 11.32
C ARG A 149 5.47 0.22 10.88
N LEU A 150 5.68 0.41 9.56
CA LEU A 150 6.95 0.89 9.02
C LEU A 150 7.20 2.35 9.44
N GLU A 151 6.19 3.21 9.44
CA GLU A 151 6.29 4.59 9.94
C GLU A 151 6.82 4.62 11.37
N ARG A 152 6.18 3.88 12.28
CA ARG A 152 6.64 3.79 13.67
C ARG A 152 8.04 3.19 13.80
N MET A 153 8.36 2.15 13.01
CA MET A 153 9.67 1.49 13.04
C MET A 153 10.80 2.39 12.56
N TYR A 154 10.54 3.21 11.56
CA TYR A 154 11.55 4.06 10.91
C TYR A 154 11.41 5.54 11.27
N GLU A 155 10.66 5.88 12.31
CA GLU A 155 10.54 7.25 12.79
C GLU A 155 11.92 7.86 13.04
N GLY A 156 12.14 9.05 12.47
CA GLY A 156 13.43 9.76 12.57
C GLY A 156 14.59 9.12 11.79
N ASN A 157 14.36 8.07 11.02
CA ASN A 157 15.41 7.46 10.21
C ASN A 157 15.54 8.19 8.85
N PRO A 158 16.68 8.85 8.56
CA PRO A 158 16.85 9.63 7.33
C PRO A 158 16.88 8.78 6.06
N ARG A 159 16.84 7.45 6.17
CA ARG A 159 16.83 6.52 5.03
C ARG A 159 15.41 6.04 4.68
N ALA A 160 14.41 6.47 5.40
CA ALA A 160 13.01 6.19 5.15
C ALA A 160 12.25 7.51 4.98
N GLU A 161 11.43 7.58 3.96
CA GLU A 161 10.57 8.72 3.68
C GLU A 161 9.14 8.22 3.55
N PHE A 162 8.20 8.92 4.16
CA PHE A 162 6.78 8.62 4.12
C PHE A 162 6.06 9.84 3.55
N ILE A 163 5.37 9.63 2.44
CA ILE A 163 4.69 10.69 1.70
C ILE A 163 3.20 10.35 1.70
N ALA A 164 2.40 11.21 2.32
CA ALA A 164 0.95 11.18 2.20
C ALA A 164 0.53 12.26 1.21
N VAL A 165 -0.31 11.88 0.25
CA VAL A 165 -0.90 12.81 -0.72
C VAL A 165 -2.41 12.83 -0.46
N PRO A 166 -2.93 13.79 0.31
CA PRO A 166 -4.36 13.92 0.56
C PRO A 166 -5.07 14.40 -0.71
N ASP A 167 -6.38 14.23 -0.75
CA ASP A 167 -7.28 14.73 -1.80
C ASP A 167 -7.09 16.24 -2.04
N ILE A 168 -7.18 17.00 -0.98
CA ILE A 168 -7.06 18.46 -0.98
C ILE A 168 -5.75 18.88 -0.27
N ASP A 169 -4.98 19.73 -0.92
CA ASP A 169 -3.81 20.36 -0.32
C ASP A 169 -4.26 21.28 0.82
N PRO A 170 -3.84 21.03 2.07
CA PRO A 170 -4.26 21.85 3.21
C PRO A 170 -3.75 23.29 3.19
N GLN A 171 -2.74 23.60 2.37
CA GLN A 171 -2.18 24.95 2.27
C GLN A 171 -2.90 25.80 1.22
N THR A 172 -3.27 25.20 0.11
CA THR A 172 -3.87 25.91 -1.03
C THR A 172 -5.38 25.74 -1.12
N GLY A 173 -5.94 24.70 -0.49
CA GLY A 173 -7.35 24.32 -0.61
C GLY A 173 -7.72 23.76 -1.99
N LYS A 174 -6.71 23.42 -2.81
CA LYS A 174 -6.91 22.86 -4.14
C LYS A 174 -6.74 21.35 -4.13
N SER A 175 -7.37 20.69 -5.09
CA SER A 175 -7.16 19.27 -5.34
C SER A 175 -5.70 18.99 -5.69
N ASN A 176 -5.15 17.94 -5.09
CA ASN A 176 -3.85 17.39 -5.49
C ASN A 176 -3.96 16.48 -6.73
N PHE A 177 -5.16 16.23 -7.22
CA PHE A 177 -5.47 15.30 -8.31
C PHE A 177 -6.21 15.94 -9.48
N ASP A 178 -6.28 17.27 -9.52
CA ASP A 178 -6.80 18.02 -10.66
C ASP A 178 -5.64 18.33 -11.61
N TYR A 179 -5.69 17.76 -12.79
CA TYR A 179 -4.64 17.88 -13.81
C TYR A 179 -5.17 18.60 -15.05
N ASP A 180 -4.27 19.15 -15.86
CA ASP A 180 -4.60 19.75 -17.12
C ASP A 180 -5.40 18.80 -18.05
N TYR A 181 -6.16 19.35 -18.98
CA TYR A 181 -6.93 18.61 -19.99
C TYR A 181 -8.10 17.78 -19.43
N ASP A 182 -8.76 18.23 -18.38
CA ASP A 182 -9.88 17.52 -17.73
C ASP A 182 -9.49 16.10 -17.25
N VAL A 183 -8.24 15.92 -16.89
CA VAL A 183 -7.75 14.66 -16.31
C VAL A 183 -7.67 14.80 -14.80
N GLY A 184 -8.23 13.82 -14.07
CA GLY A 184 -8.17 13.81 -12.63
C GLY A 184 -9.49 14.19 -11.95
N PHE A 185 -9.40 14.77 -10.77
CA PHE A 185 -10.54 15.01 -9.88
C PHE A 185 -10.43 16.40 -9.24
N ASP A 186 -11.43 17.23 -9.44
CA ASP A 186 -11.53 18.56 -8.86
C ASP A 186 -12.01 18.54 -7.39
N GLU A 187 -12.02 19.68 -6.74
CA GLU A 187 -12.49 19.84 -5.35
C GLU A 187 -13.96 19.45 -5.20
N LYS A 188 -14.77 19.67 -6.23
CA LYS A 188 -16.18 19.31 -6.20
C LYS A 188 -16.36 17.80 -6.16
N TYR A 189 -15.60 17.07 -6.96
CA TYR A 189 -15.61 15.60 -6.91
C TYR A 189 -15.34 15.08 -5.50
N PHE A 190 -14.29 15.59 -4.84
CA PHE A 190 -13.94 15.13 -3.48
C PHE A 190 -14.99 15.54 -2.46
N HIS A 191 -15.59 16.71 -2.58
CA HIS A 191 -16.70 17.10 -1.73
C HIS A 191 -17.92 16.18 -1.89
N ASP A 192 -18.28 15.85 -3.11
CA ASP A 192 -19.40 14.92 -3.39
C ASP A 192 -19.10 13.50 -2.85
N MET A 193 -17.84 13.05 -2.93
CA MET A 193 -17.41 11.78 -2.34
C MET A 193 -17.46 11.80 -0.80
N GLU A 194 -17.01 12.89 -0.16
CA GLU A 194 -17.06 13.07 1.29
C GLU A 194 -18.51 13.00 1.82
N MET A 195 -19.45 13.59 1.08
CA MET A 195 -20.88 13.54 1.41
C MET A 195 -21.53 12.17 1.19
N SER A 196 -20.93 11.32 0.37
CA SER A 196 -21.52 10.03 -0.04
C SER A 196 -21.09 8.84 0.81
N MET A 197 -20.03 8.95 1.61
CA MET A 197 -19.48 7.85 2.38
C MET A 197 -19.27 8.22 3.86
N ASP A 198 -18.98 7.22 4.68
CA ASP A 198 -18.62 7.46 6.08
C ASP A 198 -17.24 8.14 6.21
N ASP A 199 -17.08 8.96 7.25
CA ASP A 199 -15.86 9.75 7.49
C ASP A 199 -14.60 8.87 7.55
N VAL A 200 -14.67 7.70 8.15
CA VAL A 200 -13.52 6.80 8.29
C VAL A 200 -13.07 6.28 6.94
N SER A 201 -14.00 5.84 6.10
CA SER A 201 -13.69 5.37 4.75
C SER A 201 -13.13 6.50 3.89
N TYR A 202 -13.71 7.70 3.97
CA TYR A 202 -13.21 8.84 3.25
C TYR A 202 -11.77 9.22 3.66
N ARG A 203 -11.49 9.26 4.95
CA ARG A 203 -10.14 9.53 5.47
C ARG A 203 -9.12 8.50 5.01
N CYS A 204 -9.48 7.22 5.01
CA CYS A 204 -8.60 6.17 4.53
C CYS A 204 -8.30 6.30 3.03
N LEU A 205 -9.35 6.49 2.22
CA LEU A 205 -9.25 6.47 0.76
C LEU A 205 -8.61 7.73 0.19
N TYR A 206 -8.97 8.89 0.73
CA TYR A 206 -8.65 10.17 0.10
C TYR A 206 -7.71 11.05 0.91
N LYS A 207 -7.69 10.93 2.25
CA LYS A 207 -6.80 11.76 3.09
C LYS A 207 -5.52 11.05 3.52
N SER A 208 -5.38 9.76 3.23
CA SER A 208 -4.26 8.92 3.72
C SER A 208 -4.09 9.00 5.25
N ASP A 209 -5.19 9.24 5.98
CA ASP A 209 -5.22 9.52 7.41
C ASP A 209 -6.15 8.55 8.14
N PRO A 210 -5.74 7.27 8.29
CA PRO A 210 -6.53 6.28 8.99
C PRO A 210 -6.63 6.61 10.47
N ILE A 211 -7.80 6.38 11.05
CA ILE A 211 -8.04 6.48 12.49
C ILE A 211 -8.25 5.10 13.09
N GLU A 212 -7.95 4.95 14.38
CA GLU A 212 -8.30 3.74 15.11
C GLU A 212 -9.83 3.59 15.17
N ARG A 213 -10.31 2.44 14.71
CA ARG A 213 -11.73 2.12 14.79
C ARG A 213 -12.12 1.47 16.12
N GLU A 214 -11.13 1.07 16.92
CA GLU A 214 -11.38 0.48 18.24
C GLU A 214 -11.88 1.54 19.22
N GLY A 215 -13.07 1.33 19.73
CA GLY A 215 -13.62 2.09 20.86
C GLY A 215 -14.39 3.36 20.52
N ILE A 216 -14.65 3.66 19.24
CA ILE A 216 -15.44 4.86 18.89
C ILE A 216 -16.93 4.51 18.74
N LEU A 217 -17.50 3.84 19.72
CA LEU A 217 -18.96 3.92 19.96
C LEU A 217 -19.35 5.29 20.55
N TYR A 218 -18.38 5.98 21.21
CA TYR A 218 -18.56 7.30 21.79
C TYR A 218 -17.26 8.10 21.69
N HIS A 219 -17.29 9.30 21.13
CA HIS A 219 -16.16 10.22 21.21
C HIS A 219 -15.81 10.50 22.69
N PRO A 220 -14.54 10.50 23.11
CA PRO A 220 -14.16 10.82 24.49
C PRO A 220 -14.70 12.18 24.96
N THR A 221 -14.96 13.11 24.03
CA THR A 221 -15.58 14.43 24.28
C THR A 221 -17.08 14.34 24.51
N GLU A 222 -17.74 13.28 24.08
CA GLU A 222 -19.18 13.03 24.26
C GLU A 222 -19.46 12.27 25.56
N LEU A 223 -18.43 11.62 26.14
CA LEU A 223 -18.55 10.96 27.42
C LEU A 223 -18.59 12.02 28.53
N GLN A 224 -19.77 12.19 29.10
CA GLN A 224 -19.91 12.99 30.32
C GLN A 224 -19.18 12.27 31.48
N ARG A 225 -18.03 12.82 31.88
CA ARG A 225 -17.30 12.31 33.04
C ARG A 225 -17.79 13.01 34.28
N TYR A 226 -18.28 12.23 35.22
CA TYR A 226 -18.61 12.73 36.55
C TYR A 226 -17.31 12.85 37.38
N ILE A 227 -16.96 14.08 37.76
CA ILE A 227 -15.82 14.37 38.62
C ILE A 227 -16.36 14.76 39.99
N GLY A 228 -16.49 13.81 40.91
CA GLY A 228 -17.01 14.02 42.25
C GLY A 228 -17.44 12.71 42.93
N GLY A 229 -17.82 12.76 44.18
CA GLY A 229 -18.44 11.65 44.88
C GLY A 229 -19.79 11.28 44.26
N LEU A 230 -20.23 10.06 44.45
CA LEU A 230 -21.58 9.66 44.03
C LEU A 230 -22.64 10.63 44.59
N PRO A 231 -23.72 10.90 43.86
CA PRO A 231 -24.80 11.73 44.39
C PRO A 231 -25.30 11.20 45.74
N ASP A 232 -25.57 12.11 46.69
CA ASP A 232 -26.09 11.76 48.05
C ASP A 232 -27.49 11.12 48.05
N ARG A 233 -28.06 10.90 46.85
CA ARG A 233 -29.34 10.26 46.64
C ARG A 233 -29.16 8.78 46.32
N GLU A 234 -29.87 7.90 47.03
CA GLU A 234 -29.91 6.49 46.64
C GLU A 234 -30.54 6.33 45.24
N PRO A 235 -29.91 5.54 44.36
CA PRO A 235 -30.41 5.29 43.00
C PRO A 235 -31.68 4.45 43.09
N ASP A 236 -32.67 4.77 42.26
CA ASP A 236 -33.92 4.00 42.15
C ASP A 236 -33.67 2.58 41.58
N SER A 237 -32.60 2.41 40.84
CA SER A 237 -32.09 1.12 40.32
C SER A 237 -30.60 1.18 39.97
N ILE A 238 -29.89 0.07 40.11
CA ILE A 238 -28.53 -0.09 39.65
C ILE A 238 -28.53 -1.13 38.55
N LEU A 239 -28.12 -0.73 37.33
CA LEU A 239 -27.93 -1.63 36.20
C LEU A 239 -26.42 -1.78 35.92
N ALA A 240 -25.90 -2.99 36.07
CA ALA A 240 -24.54 -3.30 35.62
C ALA A 240 -24.61 -4.04 34.29
N ILE A 241 -24.05 -3.45 33.25
CA ILE A 241 -23.86 -4.08 31.94
C ILE A 241 -22.42 -4.48 31.84
N CYS A 242 -22.16 -5.78 31.71
CA CYS A 242 -20.84 -6.33 31.47
C CYS A 242 -20.83 -6.91 30.06
N ASP A 243 -20.04 -6.32 29.15
CA ASP A 243 -19.73 -6.92 27.87
C ASP A 243 -18.49 -7.81 28.07
N THR A 244 -18.71 -9.12 28.01
CA THR A 244 -17.59 -10.07 28.02
C THR A 244 -17.04 -10.16 26.61
N LYS A 245 -15.83 -9.62 26.39
CA LYS A 245 -15.08 -9.80 25.16
C LYS A 245 -14.98 -11.31 24.88
N ASP A 246 -15.59 -11.74 23.79
CA ASP A 246 -15.41 -13.09 23.27
C ASP A 246 -13.93 -13.27 22.93
N THR A 247 -13.29 -14.26 23.55
CA THR A 247 -11.88 -14.65 23.36
C THR A 247 -11.68 -15.39 22.05
#